data_020e35d8ca38325f342edcba6df4e232
#
_entry.id   020e35d8ca38325f342edcba6df4e232
#
_cell.length_a   1.000
_cell.length_b   1.000
_cell.length_c   1.000
_cell.angle_alpha   90.00
_cell.angle_beta   90.00
_cell.angle_gamma   90.00
#
_symmetry.space_group_name_H-M   'P 1'
#
loop_
_entity.id
_entity.type
_entity.pdbx_description
1 polymer ?
#
loop_
_entity_poly.entity_id
_entity_poly.type
_entity_poly.pdbx_seq_one_letter_code
_entity_poly.pdbx_strand_id
1 'polypeptide(L)'
;RSAPTAAAVRKAVTAMTSKTDAGDYLRMLGAAEVVNLREQELGTRPLEKAIWAGAIDNLGGDILGWFTRTVQPYGNIASIGLAAGLELSTTVMPFILRGVSLLGINSVEVPRDLRIEVWNRIANDLVAPHIDQIAHREIALADLAEAFPAYVEGRVTGRTIVNLA
;
A
#
# COMPACT_ATOMS: atom_id res chain seq x y z
N ARG A 1 -12.14 -26.13 -5.36
CA ARG A 1 -11.28 -25.33 -6.28
C ARG A 1 -10.14 -24.81 -5.43
N SER A 2 -8.91 -25.28 -5.67
CA SER A 2 -7.72 -24.82 -4.97
C SER A 2 -7.52 -23.32 -5.22
N ALA A 3 -7.22 -22.57 -4.16
CA ALA A 3 -6.84 -21.16 -4.27
C ALA A 3 -5.60 -21.05 -5.19
N PRO A 4 -5.52 -20.03 -6.07
CA PRO A 4 -4.34 -19.83 -6.89
C PRO A 4 -3.12 -19.61 -5.99
N THR A 5 -2.04 -20.32 -6.26
CA THR A 5 -0.76 -20.14 -5.56
C THR A 5 -0.22 -18.72 -5.83
N ALA A 6 0.54 -18.17 -4.89
CA ALA A 6 1.13 -16.82 -4.99
C ALA A 6 1.91 -16.56 -6.31
N ALA A 7 2.43 -17.62 -6.94
CA ALA A 7 3.06 -17.58 -8.25
C ALA A 7 2.10 -17.21 -9.41
N ALA A 8 0.79 -17.41 -9.24
CA ALA A 8 -0.22 -17.13 -10.27
C ALA A 8 -0.70 -15.64 -10.29
N VAL A 9 -0.27 -14.82 -9.33
CA VAL A 9 -0.68 -13.41 -9.19
C VAL A 9 0.50 -12.47 -9.47
N ARG A 10 1.30 -12.74 -10.49
CA ARG A 10 2.20 -11.72 -11.03
C ARG A 10 1.40 -10.73 -11.88
N LYS A 11 0.55 -9.96 -11.26
CA LYS A 11 -0.01 -8.75 -11.88
C LYS A 11 1.08 -7.67 -11.84
N ALA A 12 1.17 -6.89 -12.90
CA ALA A 12 2.03 -5.71 -12.90
C ALA A 12 1.60 -4.79 -11.75
N VAL A 13 2.54 -4.46 -10.87
CA VAL A 13 2.30 -3.54 -9.74
C VAL A 13 2.68 -2.13 -10.18
N THR A 14 1.74 -1.21 -10.11
CA THR A 14 2.02 0.23 -10.20
C THR A 14 2.20 0.77 -8.79
N ALA A 15 3.38 1.28 -8.48
CA ALA A 15 3.66 1.95 -7.22
C ALA A 15 3.34 3.45 -7.36
N MET A 16 2.60 3.99 -6.39
CA MET A 16 2.26 5.41 -6.36
C MET A 16 2.96 6.09 -5.20
N THR A 17 3.62 7.21 -5.47
CA THR A 17 4.40 7.95 -4.48
C THR A 17 4.39 9.44 -4.76
N SER A 18 4.49 10.26 -3.70
CA SER A 18 4.74 11.69 -3.81
C SER A 18 6.23 12.05 -3.76
N LYS A 19 7.11 11.06 -3.57
CA LYS A 19 8.57 11.23 -3.55
C LYS A 19 9.11 11.20 -4.98
N THR A 20 9.82 12.25 -5.36
CA THR A 20 10.36 12.39 -6.73
C THR A 20 11.59 11.53 -6.98
N ASP A 21 12.28 11.11 -5.92
CA ASP A 21 13.54 10.34 -5.94
C ASP A 21 13.36 8.84 -5.66
N ALA A 22 12.14 8.39 -5.40
CA ALA A 22 11.88 6.99 -5.05
C ALA A 22 11.68 6.05 -6.26
N GLY A 23 11.72 6.58 -7.49
CA GLY A 23 11.37 5.82 -8.69
C GLY A 23 12.21 4.56 -8.91
N ASP A 24 13.52 4.71 -8.88
CA ASP A 24 14.43 3.57 -9.12
C ASP A 24 14.39 2.56 -7.98
N TYR A 25 14.27 3.02 -6.74
CA TYR A 25 14.06 2.15 -5.59
C TYR A 25 12.78 1.31 -5.72
N LEU A 26 11.66 1.90 -6.11
CA LEU A 26 10.41 1.17 -6.28
C LEU A 26 10.45 0.17 -7.44
N ARG A 27 11.13 0.52 -8.55
CA ARG A 27 11.35 -0.41 -9.66
C ARG A 27 12.26 -1.58 -9.25
N MET A 28 13.31 -1.31 -8.49
CA MET A 28 14.18 -2.34 -7.94
C MET A 28 13.41 -3.32 -7.04
N LEU A 29 12.41 -2.82 -6.27
CA LEU A 29 11.52 -3.65 -5.48
C LEU A 29 10.46 -4.42 -6.31
N GLY A 30 10.41 -4.22 -7.62
CA GLY A 30 9.53 -4.97 -8.53
C GLY A 30 8.30 -4.20 -9.04
N ALA A 31 8.23 -2.89 -8.81
CA ALA A 31 7.18 -2.09 -9.45
C ALA A 31 7.40 -2.06 -10.97
N ALA A 32 6.39 -2.44 -11.73
CA ALA A 32 6.40 -2.36 -13.19
C ALA A 32 6.28 -0.90 -13.67
N GLU A 33 5.57 -0.09 -12.88
CA GLU A 33 5.36 1.32 -13.15
C GLU A 33 5.43 2.12 -11.84
N VAL A 34 5.89 3.36 -11.94
CA VAL A 34 5.89 4.31 -10.81
C VAL A 34 5.18 5.58 -11.24
N VAL A 35 4.17 5.96 -10.48
CA VAL A 35 3.34 7.14 -10.73
C VAL A 35 3.58 8.17 -9.63
N ASN A 36 3.81 9.41 -10.03
CA ASN A 36 3.89 10.53 -9.11
C ASN A 36 2.46 10.99 -8.74
N LEU A 37 2.08 10.81 -7.48
CA LEU A 37 0.75 11.20 -7.00
C LEU A 37 0.46 12.70 -7.09
N ARG A 38 1.50 13.55 -7.08
CA ARG A 38 1.33 15.01 -7.18
C ARG A 38 0.93 15.45 -8.58
N GLU A 39 1.23 14.63 -9.58
CA GLU A 39 0.93 14.89 -10.99
C GLU A 39 -0.31 14.12 -11.46
N GLN A 40 -0.89 13.31 -10.57
CA GLN A 40 -2.06 12.49 -10.92
C GLN A 40 -3.33 13.33 -10.84
N GLU A 41 -4.01 13.46 -11.96
CA GLU A 41 -5.35 14.03 -11.99
C GLU A 41 -6.36 13.03 -11.42
N LEU A 42 -6.94 13.40 -10.29
CA LEU A 42 -8.01 12.63 -9.65
C LEU A 42 -9.34 13.11 -10.23
N GLY A 43 -9.93 12.36 -11.13
CA GLY A 43 -11.25 12.69 -11.68
C GLY A 43 -12.32 12.80 -10.58
N THR A 44 -13.41 13.51 -10.89
CA THR A 44 -14.51 13.79 -9.95
C THR A 44 -15.83 13.12 -10.32
N ARG A 45 -15.88 12.43 -11.47
CA ARG A 45 -17.11 11.73 -11.89
C ARG A 45 -17.40 10.54 -10.96
N PRO A 46 -18.67 10.23 -10.71
CA PRO A 46 -19.05 9.09 -9.86
C PRO A 46 -18.46 7.75 -10.31
N LEU A 47 -18.22 7.58 -11.61
CA LEU A 47 -17.49 6.48 -12.23
C LEU A 47 -16.48 7.03 -13.23
N GLU A 48 -15.23 6.68 -13.04
CA GLU A 48 -14.13 6.97 -13.97
C GLU A 48 -13.79 5.75 -14.83
N LYS A 49 -12.81 5.89 -15.74
CA LYS A 49 -12.28 4.76 -16.51
C LYS A 49 -11.74 3.72 -15.52
N ALA A 50 -12.19 2.48 -15.65
CA ALA A 50 -11.73 1.35 -14.85
C ALA A 50 -10.33 0.92 -15.32
N ILE A 51 -9.31 1.21 -14.52
CA ILE A 51 -7.90 0.97 -14.87
C ILE A 51 -7.21 0.01 -13.91
N TRP A 52 -7.59 -0.03 -12.63
CA TRP A 52 -6.94 -0.83 -11.60
C TRP A 52 -7.67 -2.14 -11.36
N ALA A 53 -6.98 -3.27 -11.40
CA ALA A 53 -7.56 -4.57 -11.03
C ALA A 53 -7.86 -4.66 -9.51
N GLY A 54 -7.18 -3.87 -8.71
CA GLY A 54 -7.34 -3.71 -7.28
C GLY A 54 -6.35 -2.71 -6.76
N ALA A 55 -6.46 -2.31 -5.48
CA ALA A 55 -5.57 -1.35 -4.85
C ALA A 55 -5.27 -1.72 -3.40
N ILE A 56 -4.09 -1.31 -2.93
CA ILE A 56 -3.72 -1.27 -1.52
C ILE A 56 -3.54 0.21 -1.17
N ASP A 57 -4.36 0.71 -0.28
CA ASP A 57 -4.38 2.12 0.10
C ASP A 57 -3.86 2.33 1.52
N ASN A 58 -2.82 3.16 1.63
CA ASN A 58 -2.23 3.60 2.89
C ASN A 58 -2.49 5.09 3.16
N LEU A 59 -3.21 5.77 2.28
CA LEU A 59 -3.34 7.21 2.27
C LEU A 59 -4.71 7.70 2.76
N GLY A 60 -5.79 7.03 2.38
CA GLY A 60 -7.13 7.53 2.61
C GLY A 60 -7.46 8.76 1.76
N GLY A 61 -8.41 9.58 2.22
CA GLY A 61 -8.77 10.85 1.60
C GLY A 61 -9.18 10.73 0.13
N ASP A 62 -8.83 11.73 -0.66
CA ASP A 62 -9.19 11.83 -2.09
C ASP A 62 -8.63 10.68 -2.94
N ILE A 63 -7.45 10.15 -2.57
CA ILE A 63 -6.83 9.01 -3.27
C ILE A 63 -7.68 7.75 -3.11
N LEU A 64 -8.14 7.44 -1.89
CA LEU A 64 -9.04 6.32 -1.66
C LEU A 64 -10.37 6.51 -2.41
N GLY A 65 -10.93 7.72 -2.37
CA GLY A 65 -12.12 8.08 -3.14
C GLY A 65 -11.92 7.86 -4.64
N TRP A 66 -10.78 8.24 -5.19
CA TRP A 66 -10.43 8.02 -6.59
C TRP A 66 -10.29 6.53 -6.93
N PHE A 67 -9.66 5.72 -6.07
CA PHE A 67 -9.60 4.27 -6.29
C PHE A 67 -10.99 3.65 -6.39
N THR A 68 -11.96 4.05 -5.57
CA THR A 68 -13.32 3.50 -5.68
C THR A 68 -13.90 3.72 -7.07
N ARG A 69 -13.62 4.86 -7.70
CA ARG A 69 -14.14 5.23 -9.02
C ARG A 69 -13.39 4.60 -10.20
N THR A 70 -12.15 4.13 -9.99
CA THR A 70 -11.23 3.68 -11.05
C THR A 70 -10.89 2.19 -11.00
N VAL A 71 -11.30 1.47 -9.97
CA VAL A 71 -11.12 0.02 -9.88
C VAL A 71 -12.09 -0.69 -10.85
N GLN A 72 -11.58 -1.76 -11.47
CA GLN A 72 -12.31 -2.60 -12.41
C GLN A 72 -13.45 -3.36 -11.72
N PRO A 73 -14.45 -3.85 -12.48
CA PRO A 73 -15.52 -4.67 -11.93
C PRO A 73 -14.98 -5.83 -11.08
N TYR A 74 -15.58 -6.00 -9.89
CA TYR A 74 -15.23 -7.02 -8.89
C TYR A 74 -13.82 -6.89 -8.31
N GLY A 75 -13.15 -5.76 -8.52
CA GLY A 75 -11.84 -5.50 -7.91
C GLY A 75 -11.97 -5.13 -6.42
N ASN A 76 -10.90 -5.39 -5.67
CA ASN A 76 -10.84 -5.14 -4.23
C ASN A 76 -9.90 -3.97 -3.93
N ILE A 77 -10.28 -3.16 -2.96
CA ILE A 77 -9.46 -2.10 -2.39
C ILE A 77 -9.21 -2.45 -0.92
N ALA A 78 -7.95 -2.69 -0.54
CA ALA A 78 -7.57 -2.86 0.86
C ALA A 78 -7.21 -1.49 1.44
N SER A 79 -8.04 -0.97 2.33
CA SER A 79 -7.81 0.31 3.03
C SER A 79 -7.14 0.04 4.36
N ILE A 80 -5.88 0.49 4.51
CA ILE A 80 -4.99 0.16 5.64
C ILE A 80 -4.59 1.42 6.40
N GLY A 81 -4.48 2.57 5.73
CA GLY A 81 -3.95 3.80 6.30
C GLY A 81 -4.76 5.03 5.94
N LEU A 82 -4.38 6.15 6.57
CA LEU A 82 -5.08 7.43 6.50
C LEU A 82 -4.10 8.63 6.47
N ALA A 83 -2.89 8.41 5.90
CA ALA A 83 -1.81 9.38 5.96
C ALA A 83 -2.09 10.70 5.22
N ALA A 84 -2.98 10.70 4.23
CA ALA A 84 -3.38 11.88 3.48
C ALA A 84 -4.76 12.44 3.90
N GLY A 85 -5.58 11.67 4.63
CA GLY A 85 -6.88 12.14 5.10
C GLY A 85 -7.75 11.04 5.69
N LEU A 86 -8.72 11.46 6.50
CA LEU A 86 -9.68 10.59 7.19
C LEU A 86 -10.96 10.42 6.37
N GLU A 87 -11.28 11.39 5.54
CA GLU A 87 -12.54 11.44 4.83
C GLU A 87 -12.53 10.51 3.61
N LEU A 88 -13.66 9.92 3.31
CA LEU A 88 -13.90 9.16 2.10
C LEU A 88 -15.03 9.80 1.29
N SER A 89 -14.70 10.52 0.25
CA SER A 89 -15.69 11.10 -0.67
C SER A 89 -15.90 10.17 -1.86
N THR A 90 -17.03 9.45 -1.86
CA THR A 90 -17.42 8.55 -2.96
C THR A 90 -18.94 8.47 -3.07
N THR A 91 -19.43 7.72 -4.06
CA THR A 91 -20.84 7.40 -4.24
C THR A 91 -21.07 5.90 -4.12
N VAL A 92 -22.32 5.46 -4.09
CA VAL A 92 -22.62 4.01 -4.11
C VAL A 92 -22.40 3.38 -5.48
N MET A 93 -22.24 4.17 -6.55
CA MET A 93 -22.17 3.68 -7.92
C MET A 93 -21.03 2.67 -8.17
N PRO A 94 -19.80 2.87 -7.71
CA PRO A 94 -18.74 1.87 -7.84
C PRO A 94 -19.12 0.51 -7.26
N PHE A 95 -19.80 0.52 -6.12
CA PHE A 95 -20.17 -0.69 -5.39
C PHE A 95 -21.32 -1.42 -6.06
N ILE A 96 -22.39 -0.74 -6.47
CA ILE A 96 -23.57 -1.38 -7.05
C ILE A 96 -23.42 -1.66 -8.55
N LEU A 97 -22.68 -0.85 -9.31
CA LEU A 97 -22.54 -1.00 -10.76
C LEU A 97 -21.30 -1.79 -11.18
N ARG A 98 -20.26 -1.83 -10.34
CA ARG A 98 -19.03 -2.58 -10.62
C ARG A 98 -18.74 -3.67 -9.60
N GLY A 99 -19.51 -3.77 -8.51
CA GLY A 99 -19.23 -4.75 -7.47
C GLY A 99 -17.87 -4.56 -6.81
N VAL A 100 -17.34 -3.33 -6.78
CA VAL A 100 -16.08 -3.01 -6.11
C VAL A 100 -16.22 -3.30 -4.62
N SER A 101 -15.21 -3.91 -4.03
CA SER A 101 -15.17 -4.13 -2.58
C SER A 101 -14.16 -3.20 -1.92
N LEU A 102 -14.59 -2.48 -0.89
CA LEU A 102 -13.72 -1.72 -0.01
C LEU A 102 -13.54 -2.50 1.29
N LEU A 103 -12.33 -2.99 1.52
CA LEU A 103 -11.99 -3.86 2.64
C LEU A 103 -11.18 -3.07 3.67
N GLY A 104 -11.74 -2.83 4.84
CA GLY A 104 -11.02 -2.26 5.96
C GLY A 104 -10.05 -3.28 6.57
N ILE A 105 -8.79 -2.89 6.74
CA ILE A 105 -7.75 -3.75 7.32
C ILE A 105 -7.35 -3.20 8.69
N ASN A 106 -7.95 -3.76 9.74
CA ASN A 106 -7.55 -3.45 11.11
C ASN A 106 -6.32 -4.29 11.50
N SER A 107 -5.13 -3.75 11.27
CA SER A 107 -3.87 -4.43 11.60
C SER A 107 -3.55 -4.43 13.12
N VAL A 108 -4.24 -3.62 13.91
CA VAL A 108 -4.00 -3.47 15.36
C VAL A 108 -4.68 -4.60 16.14
N GLU A 109 -5.95 -4.87 15.86
CA GLU A 109 -6.78 -5.82 16.61
C GLU A 109 -6.98 -7.16 15.88
N VAL A 110 -5.99 -7.57 15.10
CA VAL A 110 -6.03 -8.89 14.45
C VAL A 110 -6.04 -9.99 15.51
N PRO A 111 -6.99 -10.94 15.47
CA PRO A 111 -7.02 -12.10 16.38
C PRO A 111 -5.66 -12.83 16.37
N ARG A 112 -5.22 -13.27 17.56
CA ARG A 112 -3.87 -13.85 17.72
C ARG A 112 -3.59 -14.99 16.75
N ASP A 113 -4.52 -15.90 16.57
CA ASP A 113 -4.32 -17.07 15.71
C ASP A 113 -4.13 -16.66 14.24
N LEU A 114 -4.98 -15.75 13.76
CA LEU A 114 -4.84 -15.18 12.41
C LEU A 114 -3.52 -14.42 12.26
N ARG A 115 -3.11 -13.66 13.29
CA ARG A 115 -1.81 -12.95 13.29
C ARG A 115 -0.64 -13.94 13.15
N ILE A 116 -0.66 -15.04 13.90
CA ILE A 116 0.38 -16.08 13.83
C ILE A 116 0.40 -16.71 12.43
N GLU A 117 -0.77 -17.05 11.88
CA GLU A 117 -0.89 -17.59 10.52
C GLU A 117 -0.28 -16.63 9.48
N VAL A 118 -0.64 -15.35 9.52
CA VAL A 118 -0.11 -14.32 8.59
C VAL A 118 1.40 -14.17 8.72
N TRP A 119 1.94 -14.12 9.94
CA TRP A 119 3.38 -14.04 10.16
C TRP A 119 4.11 -15.31 9.67
N ASN A 120 3.55 -16.49 9.87
CA ASN A 120 4.12 -17.72 9.33
C ASN A 120 4.16 -17.70 7.79
N ARG A 121 3.13 -17.15 7.15
CA ARG A 121 3.11 -16.99 5.70
C ARG A 121 4.15 -15.98 5.22
N ILE A 122 4.28 -14.83 5.89
CA ILE A 122 5.29 -13.81 5.57
C ILE A 122 6.70 -14.39 5.72
N ALA A 123 6.93 -15.25 6.71
CA ALA A 123 8.22 -15.88 6.94
C ALA A 123 8.55 -17.03 5.97
N ASN A 124 7.59 -17.59 5.24
CA ASN A 124 7.76 -18.77 4.40
C ASN A 124 7.36 -18.55 2.93
N ASP A 125 6.05 -18.53 2.63
CA ASP A 125 5.56 -18.51 1.25
C ASP A 125 5.34 -17.08 0.69
N LEU A 126 5.30 -16.07 1.54
CA LEU A 126 5.16 -14.66 1.18
C LEU A 126 6.38 -13.82 1.56
N VAL A 127 7.56 -14.41 1.63
CA VAL A 127 8.80 -13.66 1.91
C VAL A 127 8.96 -12.54 0.88
N ALA A 128 9.09 -11.32 1.39
CA ALA A 128 9.30 -10.17 0.52
C ALA A 128 10.68 -10.27 -0.15
N PRO A 129 10.77 -10.33 -1.48
CA PRO A 129 12.05 -10.21 -2.15
C PRO A 129 12.66 -8.85 -1.78
N HIS A 130 13.96 -8.78 -1.72
CA HIS A 130 14.69 -7.53 -1.41
C HIS A 130 14.41 -6.95 -0.02
N ILE A 131 14.07 -7.78 0.97
CA ILE A 131 13.81 -7.32 2.35
C ILE A 131 15.01 -6.53 2.91
N ASP A 132 16.23 -6.94 2.57
CA ASP A 132 17.47 -6.27 2.98
C ASP A 132 17.60 -4.85 2.38
N GLN A 133 17.02 -4.63 1.20
CA GLN A 133 16.97 -3.31 0.56
C GLN A 133 15.89 -2.42 1.18
N ILE A 134 14.86 -3.03 1.75
CA ILE A 134 13.79 -2.31 2.46
C ILE A 134 14.26 -1.90 3.85
N ALA A 135 14.90 -2.79 4.58
CA ALA A 135 15.36 -2.62 5.96
C ALA A 135 16.89 -2.50 6.03
N HIS A 136 17.45 -1.56 5.25
CA HIS A 136 18.90 -1.40 5.07
C HIS A 136 19.56 -0.47 6.10
N ARG A 137 18.78 0.30 6.86
CA ARG A 137 19.28 1.23 7.86
C ARG A 137 19.09 0.66 9.25
N GLU A 138 20.18 0.61 10.02
CA GLU A 138 20.15 0.23 11.42
C GLU A 138 20.71 1.38 12.28
N ILE A 139 20.07 1.65 13.42
CA ILE A 139 20.49 2.66 14.40
C ILE A 139 20.41 2.08 15.81
N ALA A 140 21.20 2.63 16.73
CA ALA A 140 21.04 2.33 18.14
C ALA A 140 19.79 3.02 18.73
N LEU A 141 19.27 2.49 19.83
CA LEU A 141 18.13 3.10 20.52
C LEU A 141 18.43 4.54 20.96
N ALA A 142 19.67 4.83 21.36
CA ALA A 142 20.12 6.17 21.76
C ALA A 142 19.98 7.21 20.64
N ASP A 143 20.10 6.79 19.36
CA ASP A 143 20.08 7.67 18.19
C ASP A 143 18.66 7.86 17.63
N LEU A 144 17.66 7.22 18.23
CA LEU A 144 16.30 7.23 17.73
C LEU A 144 15.71 8.64 17.64
N ALA A 145 15.98 9.49 18.62
CA ALA A 145 15.48 10.86 18.64
C ALA A 145 16.01 11.71 17.46
N GLU A 146 17.24 11.46 17.04
CA GLU A 146 17.86 12.14 15.89
C GLU A 146 17.26 11.71 14.55
N ALA A 147 16.65 10.53 14.51
CA ALA A 147 16.00 10.03 13.31
C ALA A 147 14.62 10.66 13.04
N PHE A 148 13.91 11.14 14.07
CA PHE A 148 12.53 11.62 13.97
C PHE A 148 12.32 12.76 12.95
N PRO A 149 13.17 13.79 12.86
CA PRO A 149 12.98 14.86 11.88
C PRO A 149 12.88 14.36 10.45
N ALA A 150 13.71 13.39 10.06
CA ALA A 150 13.69 12.81 8.73
C ALA A 150 12.38 12.04 8.43
N TYR A 151 11.77 11.42 9.44
CA TYR A 151 10.47 10.77 9.31
C TYR A 151 9.33 11.78 9.19
N VAL A 152 9.32 12.80 10.05
CA VAL A 152 8.30 13.86 10.03
C VAL A 152 8.31 14.61 8.69
N GLU A 153 9.48 14.86 8.13
CA GLU A 153 9.65 15.52 6.83
C GLU A 153 9.44 14.57 5.63
N GLY A 154 9.14 13.28 5.86
CA GLY A 154 8.90 12.31 4.81
C GLY A 154 10.15 11.95 3.97
N ARG A 155 11.37 12.26 4.45
CA ARG A 155 12.62 12.02 3.73
C ARG A 155 13.13 10.57 3.79
N VAL A 156 12.56 9.75 4.68
CA VAL A 156 13.02 8.35 4.84
C VAL A 156 12.41 7.47 3.77
N THR A 157 13.25 6.70 3.07
CA THR A 157 12.86 5.64 2.14
C THR A 157 13.23 4.29 2.76
N GLY A 158 12.34 3.30 2.65
CA GLY A 158 12.52 2.00 3.31
C GLY A 158 12.14 1.99 4.79
N ARG A 159 12.87 1.20 5.57
CA ARG A 159 12.66 1.01 7.00
C ARG A 159 13.97 1.19 7.77
N THR A 160 13.85 1.69 8.99
CA THR A 160 14.96 1.75 9.93
C THR A 160 14.76 0.70 11.02
N ILE A 161 15.76 -0.13 11.23
CA ILE A 161 15.81 -1.08 12.35
C ILE A 161 16.42 -0.37 13.53
N VAL A 162 15.81 -0.47 14.69
CA VAL A 162 16.36 0.04 15.95
C VAL A 162 16.93 -1.12 16.74
N ASN A 163 18.24 -1.09 16.97
CA ASN A 163 18.91 -2.07 17.81
C ASN A 163 18.67 -1.72 19.27
N LEU A 164 18.16 -2.67 20.04
CA LEU A 164 17.83 -2.52 21.47
C LEU A 164 18.94 -3.04 22.39
N ALA A 165 20.03 -3.55 21.83
CA ALA A 165 21.16 -4.08 22.60
C ALA A 165 22.10 -2.96 23.05
#